data_023c3ca2c0dd21dccbdb01a8669ce320
#
_entry.id   023c3ca2c0dd21dccbdb01a8669ce320
#
_cell.length_a   1.000
_cell.length_b   1.000
_cell.length_c   1.000
_cell.angle_alpha   90.00
_cell.angle_beta   90.00
_cell.angle_gamma   90.00
#
_symmetry.space_group_name_H-M   'P 1'
#
loop_
_entity.id
_entity.type
_entity.pdbx_description
1 polymer ?
#
loop_
_entity_poly.entity_id
_entity_poly.type
_entity_poly.pdbx_seq_one_letter_code
_entity_poly.pdbx_strand_id
1 'polypeptide(L)'
;IRIKHLITHTSGFPNFPPKSENKEAFFEGLKLIKIETKPGEKYFYSNTAPELTAYIVEKVYQKPYEELVTEFILKPNNMNQTKFLLNKNDKTILVKGYNDKNELMPNFDRTLWGGIAGLHSTTTDLVKYMKLHLDKSNPIVNESHKKLFKEGSDFWEAYHWYIIEDDNKLIYRHHGGIYGMQNWFVIYPKQNIGISILTNTSFNETGEILEKVVDNLYLDINAN
;
A
#
# COMPACT_ATOMS: atom_id res chain seq x y z
N ILE A 1 14.15 -13.32 -11.09
CA ILE A 1 13.23 -12.71 -10.10
C ILE A 1 12.26 -13.80 -9.62
N ARG A 2 11.87 -13.77 -8.35
CA ARG A 2 10.87 -14.64 -7.73
C ARG A 2 9.75 -13.77 -7.14
N ILE A 3 8.57 -14.33 -6.86
CA ILE A 3 7.46 -13.62 -6.21
C ILE A 3 7.94 -12.94 -4.91
N LYS A 4 8.72 -13.65 -4.09
CA LYS A 4 9.32 -13.07 -2.88
C LYS A 4 10.04 -11.74 -3.15
N HIS A 5 10.76 -11.62 -4.27
CA HIS A 5 11.49 -10.38 -4.59
C HIS A 5 10.54 -9.22 -4.99
N LEU A 6 9.36 -9.53 -5.51
CA LEU A 6 8.35 -8.52 -5.81
C LEU A 6 7.72 -7.97 -4.52
N ILE A 7 7.24 -8.88 -3.66
CA ILE A 7 6.51 -8.50 -2.44
C ILE A 7 7.39 -7.90 -1.34
N THR A 8 8.72 -7.95 -1.49
CA THR A 8 9.70 -7.35 -0.56
C THR A 8 10.49 -6.20 -1.19
N HIS A 9 10.09 -5.69 -2.35
CA HIS A 9 10.83 -4.65 -3.07
C HIS A 9 12.33 -4.94 -3.25
N THR A 10 12.68 -6.22 -3.42
CA THR A 10 14.06 -6.66 -3.68
C THR A 10 14.25 -7.21 -5.09
N SER A 11 13.34 -6.90 -6.00
CA SER A 11 13.39 -7.38 -7.40
C SER A 11 14.47 -6.69 -8.23
N GLY A 12 14.89 -5.48 -7.83
CA GLY A 12 15.76 -4.61 -8.59
C GLY A 12 15.06 -3.87 -9.74
N PHE A 13 13.74 -3.96 -9.85
CA PHE A 13 12.98 -3.15 -10.79
C PHE A 13 13.05 -1.67 -10.38
N PRO A 14 13.09 -0.73 -11.35
CA PRO A 14 13.01 0.69 -11.06
C PRO A 14 11.69 1.07 -10.40
N ASN A 15 11.67 2.24 -9.75
CA ASN A 15 10.49 2.71 -9.03
C ASN A 15 9.26 2.80 -9.96
N PHE A 16 9.40 3.41 -11.11
CA PHE A 16 8.26 3.58 -12.02
C PHE A 16 8.20 2.45 -13.05
N PRO A 17 6.99 1.86 -13.25
CA PRO A 17 6.78 0.90 -14.31
C PRO A 17 6.90 1.57 -15.68
N PRO A 18 7.07 0.78 -16.76
CA PRO A 18 7.03 1.30 -18.11
C PRO A 18 5.73 2.07 -18.35
N LYS A 19 5.84 3.26 -18.94
CA LYS A 19 4.66 3.97 -19.42
C LYS A 19 3.96 3.12 -20.47
N SER A 20 2.71 2.75 -20.21
CA SER A 20 1.97 1.83 -21.06
C SER A 20 0.48 2.12 -21.00
N GLU A 21 -0.17 2.09 -22.15
CA GLU A 21 -1.61 2.30 -22.31
C GLU A 21 -2.39 1.00 -22.11
N ASN A 22 -1.73 -0.15 -22.21
CA ASN A 22 -2.33 -1.46 -22.09
C ASN A 22 -1.34 -2.51 -21.57
N LYS A 23 -1.88 -3.71 -21.27
CA LYS A 23 -1.11 -4.82 -20.69
C LYS A 23 0.01 -5.30 -21.61
N GLU A 24 -0.21 -5.34 -22.90
CA GLU A 24 0.77 -5.76 -23.91
C GLU A 24 1.96 -4.80 -23.95
N ALA A 25 1.70 -3.50 -24.05
CA ALA A 25 2.73 -2.46 -24.04
C ALA A 25 3.53 -2.46 -22.72
N PHE A 26 2.88 -2.78 -21.60
CA PHE A 26 3.56 -2.92 -20.31
C PHE A 26 4.61 -4.05 -20.36
N PHE A 27 4.26 -5.23 -20.89
CA PHE A 27 5.20 -6.35 -20.99
C PHE A 27 6.31 -6.11 -22.01
N GLU A 28 6.04 -5.43 -23.11
CA GLU A 28 7.11 -5.01 -24.04
C GLU A 28 8.05 -4.01 -23.34
N GLY A 29 7.53 -3.06 -22.60
CA GLY A 29 8.33 -2.14 -21.80
C GLY A 29 9.17 -2.85 -20.73
N LEU A 30 8.64 -3.88 -20.06
CA LEU A 30 9.38 -4.66 -19.07
C LEU A 30 10.62 -5.36 -19.65
N LYS A 31 10.57 -5.80 -20.91
CA LYS A 31 11.72 -6.41 -21.58
C LYS A 31 12.90 -5.45 -21.75
N LEU A 32 12.62 -4.17 -21.76
CA LEU A 32 13.61 -3.09 -21.95
C LEU A 32 14.14 -2.54 -20.61
N ILE A 33 13.52 -2.90 -19.49
CA ILE A 33 13.95 -2.43 -18.16
C ILE A 33 15.32 -3.00 -17.82
N LYS A 34 16.21 -2.11 -17.39
CA LYS A 34 17.47 -2.49 -16.75
C LYS A 34 17.21 -2.70 -15.26
N ILE A 35 17.61 -3.86 -14.76
CA ILE A 35 17.56 -4.18 -13.33
C ILE A 35 18.63 -3.36 -12.60
N GLU A 36 18.23 -2.60 -11.58
CA GLU A 36 19.11 -1.71 -10.82
C GLU A 36 20.01 -2.45 -9.84
N THR A 37 19.50 -3.57 -9.31
CA THR A 37 20.24 -4.40 -8.34
C THR A 37 19.97 -5.87 -8.60
N LYS A 38 20.88 -6.75 -8.16
CA LYS A 38 20.65 -8.20 -8.24
C LYS A 38 19.41 -8.58 -7.40
N PRO A 39 18.45 -9.35 -7.95
CA PRO A 39 17.25 -9.72 -7.21
C PRO A 39 17.54 -10.44 -5.89
N GLY A 40 16.99 -9.93 -4.81
CA GLY A 40 17.20 -10.43 -3.44
C GLY A 40 18.42 -9.88 -2.73
N GLU A 41 19.21 -9.02 -3.35
CA GLU A 41 20.44 -8.51 -2.77
C GLU A 41 20.21 -7.34 -1.80
N LYS A 42 19.36 -6.39 -2.22
CA LYS A 42 19.02 -5.24 -1.38
C LYS A 42 17.61 -4.73 -1.68
N TYR A 43 17.07 -3.99 -0.73
CA TYR A 43 15.83 -3.25 -0.90
C TYR A 43 16.01 -2.14 -1.96
N PHE A 44 15.03 -2.07 -2.86
CA PHE A 44 14.88 -0.99 -3.82
C PHE A 44 13.40 -0.83 -4.16
N TYR A 45 12.77 0.21 -3.60
CA TYR A 45 11.34 0.42 -3.77
C TYR A 45 10.95 0.47 -5.25
N SER A 46 9.91 -0.26 -5.60
CA SER A 46 9.44 -0.37 -6.97
C SER A 46 7.93 -0.47 -7.03
N ASN A 47 7.29 0.47 -7.73
CA ASN A 47 5.89 0.38 -8.10
C ASN A 47 5.62 -0.67 -9.19
N THR A 48 6.64 -1.05 -9.96
CA THR A 48 6.54 -2.17 -10.92
C THR A 48 6.24 -3.49 -10.21
N ALA A 49 6.78 -3.68 -9.01
CA ALA A 49 6.64 -4.94 -8.27
C ALA A 49 5.20 -5.24 -7.83
N PRO A 50 4.45 -4.35 -7.16
CA PRO A 50 3.06 -4.60 -6.80
C PRO A 50 2.14 -4.71 -8.02
N GLU A 51 2.42 -4.00 -9.12
CA GLU A 51 1.65 -4.14 -10.35
C GLU A 51 1.80 -5.54 -10.95
N LEU A 52 3.02 -6.08 -10.99
CA LEU A 52 3.26 -7.46 -11.39
C LEU A 52 2.68 -8.48 -10.41
N THR A 53 2.67 -8.18 -9.11
CA THR A 53 2.04 -9.04 -8.11
C THR A 53 0.54 -9.14 -8.37
N ALA A 54 -0.14 -8.02 -8.63
CA ALA A 54 -1.55 -7.99 -8.99
C ALA A 54 -1.84 -8.81 -10.27
N TYR A 55 -1.00 -8.67 -11.31
CA TYR A 55 -1.10 -9.49 -12.53
C TYR A 55 -0.95 -10.99 -12.25
N ILE A 56 0.03 -11.39 -11.43
CA ILE A 56 0.27 -12.81 -11.09
C ILE A 56 -0.95 -13.37 -10.37
N VAL A 57 -1.52 -12.64 -9.41
CA VAL A 57 -2.73 -13.04 -8.69
C VAL A 57 -3.91 -13.18 -9.65
N GLU A 58 -4.12 -12.22 -10.57
CA GLU A 58 -5.14 -12.29 -11.63
C GLU A 58 -4.97 -13.56 -12.48
N LYS A 59 -3.74 -13.91 -12.86
CA LYS A 59 -3.45 -15.12 -13.66
C LYS A 59 -3.71 -16.41 -12.91
N VAL A 60 -3.33 -16.48 -11.64
CA VAL A 60 -3.51 -17.69 -10.81
C VAL A 60 -4.99 -17.99 -10.57
N TYR A 61 -5.77 -16.96 -10.25
CA TYR A 61 -7.19 -17.11 -9.95
C TYR A 61 -8.10 -17.01 -11.19
N GLN A 62 -7.59 -16.61 -12.34
CA GLN A 62 -8.33 -16.39 -13.58
C GLN A 62 -9.51 -15.44 -13.41
N LYS A 63 -9.34 -14.43 -12.53
CA LYS A 63 -10.31 -13.38 -12.22
C LYS A 63 -9.59 -12.02 -12.17
N PRO A 64 -10.26 -10.91 -12.52
CA PRO A 64 -9.69 -9.57 -12.35
C PRO A 64 -9.24 -9.32 -10.90
N TYR A 65 -8.09 -8.68 -10.74
CA TYR A 65 -7.53 -8.41 -9.41
C TYR A 65 -8.49 -7.62 -8.51
N GLU A 66 -9.22 -6.66 -9.06
CA GLU A 66 -10.24 -5.88 -8.33
C GLU A 66 -11.39 -6.74 -7.79
N GLU A 67 -11.79 -7.78 -8.55
CA GLU A 67 -12.81 -8.73 -8.08
C GLU A 67 -12.28 -9.58 -6.93
N LEU A 68 -11.01 -10.01 -7.02
CA LEU A 68 -10.36 -10.80 -5.96
C LEU A 68 -10.21 -9.99 -4.67
N VAL A 69 -9.76 -8.74 -4.77
CA VAL A 69 -9.71 -7.84 -3.60
C VAL A 69 -11.10 -7.66 -2.99
N THR A 70 -12.12 -7.49 -3.84
CA THR A 70 -13.51 -7.35 -3.39
C THR A 70 -14.02 -8.61 -2.71
N GLU A 71 -13.76 -9.78 -3.30
CA GLU A 71 -14.23 -11.08 -2.81
C GLU A 71 -13.54 -11.49 -1.50
N PHE A 72 -12.21 -11.36 -1.44
CA PHE A 72 -11.41 -11.89 -0.33
C PHE A 72 -11.15 -10.89 0.80
N ILE A 73 -11.21 -9.59 0.50
CA ILE A 73 -10.88 -8.53 1.48
C ILE A 73 -12.10 -7.67 1.81
N LEU A 74 -12.69 -7.01 0.80
CA LEU A 74 -13.66 -5.96 1.07
C LEU A 74 -14.98 -6.50 1.60
N LYS A 75 -15.58 -7.48 0.93
CA LYS A 75 -16.87 -8.08 1.32
C LYS A 75 -16.82 -8.77 2.69
N PRO A 76 -15.85 -9.66 2.98
CA PRO A 76 -15.80 -10.34 4.28
C PRO A 76 -15.63 -9.36 5.45
N ASN A 77 -15.02 -8.20 5.22
CA ASN A 77 -14.79 -7.18 6.24
C ASN A 77 -15.83 -6.04 6.22
N ASN A 78 -16.92 -6.17 5.45
CA ASN A 78 -17.96 -5.15 5.31
C ASN A 78 -17.42 -3.76 4.86
N MET A 79 -16.36 -3.72 4.05
CA MET A 79 -15.77 -2.51 3.51
C MET A 79 -16.54 -2.02 2.27
N ASN A 80 -17.80 -1.68 2.46
CA ASN A 80 -18.76 -1.46 1.37
C ASN A 80 -18.55 -0.13 0.62
N GLN A 81 -17.76 0.79 1.17
CA GLN A 81 -17.44 2.07 0.56
C GLN A 81 -16.03 2.09 -0.06
N THR A 82 -15.33 0.97 -0.02
CA THR A 82 -14.02 0.81 -0.65
C THR A 82 -14.16 0.17 -2.02
N LYS A 83 -13.61 0.78 -3.06
CA LYS A 83 -13.76 0.31 -4.45
C LYS A 83 -12.69 0.86 -5.39
N PHE A 84 -12.42 0.13 -6.45
CA PHE A 84 -11.54 0.58 -7.54
C PHE A 84 -12.27 1.48 -8.54
N LEU A 85 -13.53 1.16 -8.86
CA LEU A 85 -14.32 1.90 -9.85
C LEU A 85 -15.39 2.73 -9.16
N LEU A 86 -15.34 4.04 -9.37
CA LEU A 86 -16.31 4.98 -8.83
C LEU A 86 -17.45 5.21 -9.83
N ASN A 87 -18.68 5.05 -9.35
CA ASN A 87 -19.87 5.45 -10.09
C ASN A 87 -20.11 6.98 -10.02
N LYS A 88 -21.14 7.47 -10.68
CA LYS A 88 -21.45 8.92 -10.72
C LYS A 88 -21.67 9.51 -9.33
N ASN A 89 -22.38 8.80 -8.45
CA ASN A 89 -22.67 9.27 -7.10
C ASN A 89 -21.40 9.30 -6.24
N ASP A 90 -20.54 8.27 -6.34
CA ASP A 90 -19.26 8.24 -5.66
C ASP A 90 -18.38 9.46 -6.01
N LYS A 91 -18.37 9.85 -7.30
CA LYS A 91 -17.60 10.99 -7.78
C LYS A 91 -18.08 12.33 -7.20
N THR A 92 -19.35 12.44 -6.78
CA THR A 92 -19.87 13.68 -6.17
C THR A 92 -19.37 13.92 -4.75
N ILE A 93 -19.00 12.85 -4.05
CA ILE A 93 -18.49 12.89 -2.67
C ILE A 93 -16.97 12.66 -2.57
N LEU A 94 -16.34 12.44 -3.71
CA LEU A 94 -14.88 12.25 -3.74
C LEU A 94 -14.16 13.51 -3.27
N VAL A 95 -13.29 13.35 -2.29
CA VAL A 95 -12.47 14.44 -1.77
C VAL A 95 -11.51 14.91 -2.84
N LYS A 96 -11.39 16.22 -3.01
CA LYS A 96 -10.46 16.85 -3.95
C LYS A 96 -9.08 16.94 -3.32
N GLY A 97 -8.04 16.62 -4.11
CA GLY A 97 -6.64 16.73 -3.70
C GLY A 97 -6.01 18.05 -4.11
N TYR A 98 -5.06 18.55 -3.34
CA TYR A 98 -4.37 19.82 -3.57
C TYR A 98 -2.85 19.68 -3.43
N ASN A 99 -2.11 20.53 -4.12
CA ASN A 99 -0.67 20.67 -3.95
C ASN A 99 -0.32 21.73 -2.86
N ASP A 100 0.97 21.99 -2.69
CA ASP A 100 1.51 23.00 -1.74
C ASP A 100 1.04 24.44 -1.99
N LYS A 101 0.63 24.75 -3.23
CA LYS A 101 0.10 26.05 -3.65
C LYS A 101 -1.42 26.13 -3.53
N ASN A 102 -2.05 25.10 -2.95
CA ASN A 102 -3.51 24.98 -2.89
C ASN A 102 -4.19 24.92 -4.27
N GLU A 103 -3.46 24.43 -5.28
CA GLU A 103 -3.99 24.19 -6.61
C GLU A 103 -4.63 22.80 -6.67
N LEU A 104 -5.79 22.72 -7.32
CA LEU A 104 -6.51 21.45 -7.49
C LEU A 104 -5.68 20.48 -8.34
N MET A 105 -5.44 19.30 -7.80
CA MET A 105 -4.75 18.24 -8.49
C MET A 105 -5.73 17.31 -9.23
N PRO A 106 -5.30 16.70 -10.35
CA PRO A 106 -6.14 15.74 -11.06
C PRO A 106 -6.42 14.51 -10.21
N ASN A 107 -7.60 13.94 -10.38
CA ASN A 107 -7.88 12.62 -9.80
C ASN A 107 -6.97 11.59 -10.46
N PHE A 108 -6.48 10.65 -9.67
CA PHE A 108 -5.70 9.54 -10.16
C PHE A 108 -6.63 8.35 -10.43
N ASP A 109 -6.61 7.88 -11.67
CA ASP A 109 -7.25 6.62 -12.01
C ASP A 109 -6.35 5.45 -11.61
N ARG A 110 -6.93 4.24 -11.54
CA ARG A 110 -6.16 3.04 -11.25
C ARG A 110 -5.10 2.77 -12.33
N THR A 111 -4.03 2.09 -11.95
CA THR A 111 -3.07 1.49 -12.86
C THR A 111 -3.68 0.28 -13.59
N LEU A 112 -2.94 -0.36 -14.49
CA LEU A 112 -3.44 -1.44 -15.36
C LEU A 112 -4.12 -2.60 -14.61
N TRP A 113 -3.59 -2.96 -13.42
CA TRP A 113 -4.16 -3.97 -12.53
C TRP A 113 -4.63 -3.39 -11.19
N GLY A 114 -4.27 -2.16 -10.86
CA GLY A 114 -4.59 -1.55 -9.58
C GLY A 114 -3.67 -1.98 -8.43
N GLY A 115 -2.50 -2.57 -8.74
CA GLY A 115 -1.54 -3.02 -7.73
C GLY A 115 -0.79 -1.88 -7.06
N ILE A 116 -0.61 -0.75 -7.75
CA ILE A 116 0.08 0.43 -7.23
C ILE A 116 -0.90 1.37 -6.54
N ALA A 117 -2.01 1.68 -7.22
CA ALA A 117 -3.00 2.66 -6.76
C ALA A 117 -4.34 2.45 -7.49
N GLY A 118 -5.37 3.16 -7.02
CA GLY A 118 -6.70 3.14 -7.63
C GLY A 118 -7.80 2.68 -6.67
N LEU A 119 -7.45 2.27 -5.45
CA LEU A 119 -8.43 1.95 -4.44
C LEU A 119 -8.88 3.23 -3.72
N HIS A 120 -10.16 3.53 -3.80
CA HIS A 120 -10.79 4.62 -3.07
C HIS A 120 -11.45 4.06 -1.81
N SER A 121 -11.29 4.73 -0.68
CA SER A 121 -11.77 4.25 0.62
C SER A 121 -12.27 5.39 1.49
N THR A 122 -12.78 5.03 2.67
CA THR A 122 -13.18 5.95 3.73
C THR A 122 -12.45 5.59 5.02
N THR A 123 -12.33 6.54 5.94
CA THR A 123 -11.76 6.27 7.28
C THR A 123 -12.51 5.16 8.00
N THR A 124 -13.84 5.07 7.85
CA THR A 124 -14.65 3.99 8.43
C THR A 124 -14.25 2.61 7.90
N ASP A 125 -14.00 2.47 6.60
CA ASP A 125 -13.58 1.18 6.03
C ASP A 125 -12.12 0.88 6.37
N LEU A 126 -11.25 1.88 6.47
CA LEU A 126 -9.88 1.69 6.94
C LEU A 126 -9.81 1.21 8.39
N VAL A 127 -10.73 1.65 9.27
CA VAL A 127 -10.85 1.08 10.63
C VAL A 127 -11.18 -0.41 10.58
N LYS A 128 -12.03 -0.85 9.66
CA LYS A 128 -12.33 -2.29 9.49
C LYS A 128 -11.10 -3.06 9.00
N TYR A 129 -10.34 -2.48 8.08
CA TYR A 129 -9.09 -3.05 7.61
C TYR A 129 -8.03 -3.12 8.72
N MET A 130 -7.91 -2.11 9.57
CA MET A 130 -7.06 -2.16 10.76
C MET A 130 -7.45 -3.27 11.71
N LYS A 131 -8.76 -3.45 11.98
CA LYS A 131 -9.25 -4.54 12.82
C LYS A 131 -8.92 -5.93 12.26
N LEU A 132 -9.00 -6.10 10.93
CA LEU A 132 -8.54 -7.32 10.25
C LEU A 132 -7.05 -7.58 10.55
N HIS A 133 -6.20 -6.57 10.45
CA HIS A 133 -4.76 -6.70 10.67
C HIS A 133 -4.35 -6.81 12.15
N LEU A 134 -5.23 -6.46 13.08
CA LEU A 134 -5.05 -6.68 14.53
C LEU A 134 -5.54 -8.06 14.98
N ASP A 135 -6.28 -8.79 14.15
CA ASP A 135 -6.75 -10.14 14.46
C ASP A 135 -5.62 -11.16 14.38
N LYS A 136 -4.99 -11.42 15.54
CA LYS A 136 -3.91 -12.40 15.69
C LYS A 136 -4.33 -13.85 15.43
N SER A 137 -5.63 -14.15 15.41
CA SER A 137 -6.16 -15.49 15.12
C SER A 137 -6.22 -15.79 13.61
N ASN A 138 -6.14 -14.76 12.77
CA ASN A 138 -6.22 -14.89 11.32
C ASN A 138 -4.88 -15.36 10.71
N PRO A 139 -4.78 -16.60 10.20
CA PRO A 139 -3.53 -17.13 9.69
C PRO A 139 -3.04 -16.42 8.40
N ILE A 140 -3.97 -15.87 7.59
CA ILE A 140 -3.63 -15.15 6.36
C ILE A 140 -2.98 -13.81 6.73
N VAL A 141 -3.53 -13.11 7.71
CA VAL A 141 -2.97 -11.86 8.22
C VAL A 141 -1.58 -12.11 8.83
N ASN A 142 -1.45 -13.15 9.66
CA ASN A 142 -0.16 -13.51 10.24
C ASN A 142 0.89 -13.84 9.18
N GLU A 143 0.52 -14.56 8.11
CA GLU A 143 1.43 -14.80 6.98
C GLU A 143 1.79 -13.49 6.26
N SER A 144 0.84 -12.55 6.07
CA SER A 144 1.11 -11.27 5.41
C SER A 144 2.10 -10.38 6.18
N HIS A 145 2.25 -10.57 7.48
CA HIS A 145 3.20 -9.87 8.34
C HIS A 145 4.49 -10.66 8.61
N LYS A 146 4.70 -11.76 7.90
CA LYS A 146 5.92 -12.55 8.04
C LYS A 146 7.13 -11.81 7.48
N LYS A 147 8.14 -11.64 8.31
CA LYS A 147 9.41 -11.01 7.93
C LYS A 147 10.12 -11.85 6.87
N LEU A 148 10.29 -11.31 5.68
CA LEU A 148 10.83 -12.02 4.53
C LEU A 148 12.23 -11.53 4.13
N PHE A 149 12.50 -10.24 4.28
CA PHE A 149 13.80 -9.65 3.97
C PHE A 149 14.17 -8.64 5.05
N LYS A 150 15.41 -8.71 5.54
CA LYS A 150 15.93 -7.80 6.57
C LYS A 150 16.74 -6.69 5.94
N GLU A 151 16.39 -5.45 6.28
CA GLU A 151 17.16 -4.27 5.93
C GLU A 151 17.63 -3.55 7.20
N GLY A 152 18.95 -3.46 7.42
CA GLY A 152 19.47 -2.86 8.63
C GLY A 152 19.28 -3.72 9.89
N SER A 153 19.20 -3.08 11.08
CA SER A 153 19.11 -3.75 12.37
C SER A 153 17.70 -4.20 12.73
N ASP A 154 16.72 -3.35 12.52
CA ASP A 154 15.37 -3.43 13.06
C ASP A 154 14.27 -3.32 12.00
N PHE A 155 14.65 -3.16 10.72
CA PHE A 155 13.75 -2.98 9.61
C PHE A 155 13.64 -4.24 8.74
N TRP A 156 12.37 -4.61 8.40
CA TRP A 156 12.05 -5.80 7.61
C TRP A 156 11.02 -5.50 6.55
N GLU A 157 11.12 -6.20 5.42
CA GLU A 157 10.09 -6.26 4.40
C GLU A 157 9.29 -7.56 4.51
N ALA A 158 7.97 -7.43 4.35
CA ALA A 158 7.03 -8.54 4.31
C ALA A 158 6.27 -8.56 2.97
N TYR A 159 4.99 -8.86 2.97
CA TYR A 159 4.11 -8.82 1.78
C TYR A 159 3.68 -7.36 1.52
N HIS A 160 4.59 -6.54 0.99
CA HIS A 160 4.46 -5.08 0.83
C HIS A 160 4.19 -4.32 2.14
N TRP A 161 4.49 -4.93 3.30
CA TRP A 161 4.47 -4.29 4.60
C TRP A 161 5.89 -3.92 5.03
N TYR A 162 6.04 -2.72 5.55
CA TYR A 162 7.23 -2.32 6.31
C TYR A 162 7.04 -2.73 7.76
N ILE A 163 7.99 -3.49 8.28
CA ILE A 163 7.98 -3.95 9.68
C ILE A 163 9.17 -3.34 10.40
N ILE A 164 8.90 -2.64 11.50
CA ILE A 164 9.92 -2.20 12.43
C ILE A 164 9.80 -3.06 13.67
N GLU A 165 10.89 -3.68 14.07
CA GLU A 165 10.94 -4.48 15.29
C GLU A 165 12.27 -4.33 15.99
N ASP A 166 12.19 -3.88 17.23
CA ASP A 166 13.23 -3.91 18.24
C ASP A 166 12.70 -4.58 19.52
N ASP A 167 13.49 -4.61 20.59
CA ASP A 167 13.13 -5.26 21.86
C ASP A 167 11.80 -4.75 22.44
N ASN A 168 11.47 -3.49 22.25
CA ASN A 168 10.32 -2.82 22.83
C ASN A 168 9.17 -2.58 21.86
N LYS A 169 9.44 -2.57 20.55
CA LYS A 169 8.54 -2.03 19.52
C LYS A 169 8.32 -3.05 18.41
N LEU A 170 7.07 -3.23 18.01
CA LEU A 170 6.69 -3.94 16.78
C LEU A 170 5.66 -3.10 16.06
N ILE A 171 5.95 -2.72 14.83
CA ILE A 171 5.08 -1.89 14.00
C ILE A 171 4.98 -2.51 12.62
N TYR A 172 3.75 -2.57 12.09
CA TYR A 172 3.48 -2.81 10.68
C TYR A 172 2.97 -1.51 10.07
N ARG A 173 3.58 -1.04 9.00
CA ARG A 173 3.20 0.24 8.42
C ARG A 173 3.32 0.28 6.90
N HIS A 174 2.57 1.17 6.29
CA HIS A 174 2.73 1.55 4.89
C HIS A 174 2.33 3.01 4.68
N HIS A 175 3.07 3.70 3.84
CA HIS A 175 2.79 5.06 3.36
C HIS A 175 2.26 4.99 1.94
N GLY A 176 1.28 5.82 1.61
CA GLY A 176 0.78 5.99 0.25
C GLY A 176 0.71 7.46 -0.14
N GLY A 177 1.08 7.77 -1.37
CA GLY A 177 0.99 9.12 -1.92
C GLY A 177 0.63 9.10 -3.40
N ILE A 178 -0.32 9.93 -3.78
CA ILE A 178 -0.69 10.25 -5.16
C ILE A 178 -0.88 11.76 -5.30
N TYR A 179 -1.26 12.23 -6.49
CA TYR A 179 -1.53 13.65 -6.73
C TYR A 179 -2.52 14.22 -5.72
N GLY A 180 -2.04 15.17 -4.92
CA GLY A 180 -2.84 15.91 -3.94
C GLY A 180 -3.33 15.11 -2.73
N MET A 181 -2.91 13.84 -2.55
CA MET A 181 -3.34 13.01 -1.43
C MET A 181 -2.20 12.17 -0.89
N GLN A 182 -2.13 12.03 0.44
CA GLN A 182 -1.20 11.11 1.11
C GLN A 182 -1.86 10.47 2.32
N ASN A 183 -1.31 9.33 2.75
CA ASN A 183 -1.77 8.62 3.93
C ASN A 183 -0.62 7.89 4.63
N TRP A 184 -0.79 7.66 5.93
CA TRP A 184 -0.10 6.62 6.68
C TRP A 184 -1.11 5.63 7.22
N PHE A 185 -0.74 4.35 7.19
CA PHE A 185 -1.47 3.25 7.80
C PHE A 185 -0.50 2.48 8.70
N VAL A 186 -0.75 2.48 10.00
CA VAL A 186 0.18 1.97 11.01
C VAL A 186 -0.55 1.09 12.02
N ILE A 187 0.01 -0.07 12.29
CA ILE A 187 -0.48 -1.07 13.24
C ILE A 187 0.58 -1.31 14.31
N TYR A 188 0.18 -1.22 15.55
CA TYR A 188 0.96 -1.57 16.76
C TYR A 188 0.36 -2.84 17.38
N PRO A 189 0.76 -4.03 16.93
CA PRO A 189 0.07 -5.26 17.31
C PRO A 189 0.26 -5.66 18.79
N LYS A 190 1.37 -5.24 19.43
CA LYS A 190 1.59 -5.48 20.86
C LYS A 190 0.58 -4.72 21.74
N GLN A 191 0.22 -3.49 21.34
CA GLN A 191 -0.70 -2.60 22.03
C GLN A 191 -2.15 -2.72 21.55
N ASN A 192 -2.39 -3.48 20.48
CA ASN A 192 -3.70 -3.59 19.83
C ASN A 192 -4.23 -2.23 19.33
N ILE A 193 -3.34 -1.39 18.80
CA ILE A 193 -3.65 -0.05 18.27
C ILE A 193 -3.44 -0.05 16.76
N GLY A 194 -4.36 0.60 16.04
CA GLY A 194 -4.21 0.94 14.62
C GLY A 194 -4.47 2.42 14.42
N ILE A 195 -3.61 3.10 13.67
CA ILE A 195 -3.73 4.50 13.32
C ILE A 195 -3.72 4.63 11.80
N SER A 196 -4.73 5.31 11.24
CA SER A 196 -4.75 5.70 9.85
C SER A 196 -4.98 7.19 9.74
N ILE A 197 -4.10 7.87 9.02
CA ILE A 197 -4.20 9.30 8.75
C ILE A 197 -4.22 9.53 7.25
N LEU A 198 -5.15 10.39 6.80
CA LEU A 198 -5.28 10.76 5.40
C LEU A 198 -5.28 12.27 5.29
N THR A 199 -4.64 12.78 4.25
CA THR A 199 -4.71 14.20 3.89
C THR A 199 -5.04 14.35 2.42
N ASN A 200 -5.74 15.41 2.10
CA ASN A 200 -6.02 15.85 0.74
C ASN A 200 -5.09 16.97 0.27
N THR A 201 -3.92 17.07 0.87
CA THR A 201 -2.83 17.95 0.44
C THR A 201 -1.54 17.14 0.35
N SER A 202 -0.81 17.27 -0.75
CA SER A 202 0.43 16.52 -1.01
C SER A 202 1.54 17.43 -1.52
N PHE A 203 2.64 17.46 -0.78
CA PHE A 203 3.91 18.09 -1.11
C PHE A 203 5.06 17.26 -0.50
N ASN A 204 6.31 17.66 -0.74
CA ASN A 204 7.47 16.81 -0.43
C ASN A 204 7.53 16.35 1.04
N GLU A 205 7.25 17.23 1.99
CA GLU A 205 7.34 16.96 3.43
C GLU A 205 6.07 16.33 4.02
N THR A 206 4.99 16.19 3.25
CA THR A 206 3.70 15.69 3.77
C THR A 206 3.85 14.34 4.46
N GLY A 207 4.58 13.41 3.86
CA GLY A 207 4.79 12.05 4.41
C GLY A 207 5.44 12.09 5.79
N GLU A 208 6.47 12.91 5.97
CA GLU A 208 7.19 13.08 7.25
C GLU A 208 6.31 13.78 8.32
N ILE A 209 5.51 14.75 7.90
CA ILE A 209 4.57 15.43 8.80
C ILE A 209 3.53 14.45 9.32
N LEU A 210 2.94 13.65 8.43
CA LEU A 210 1.96 12.63 8.80
C LEU A 210 2.56 11.56 9.71
N GLU A 211 3.81 11.14 9.47
CA GLU A 211 4.52 10.20 10.32
C GLU A 211 4.68 10.74 11.75
N LYS A 212 5.14 11.98 11.89
CA LYS A 212 5.25 12.66 13.20
C LYS A 212 3.91 12.76 13.92
N VAL A 213 2.82 13.02 13.19
CA VAL A 213 1.47 13.06 13.77
C VAL A 213 1.06 11.68 14.27
N VAL A 214 1.31 10.62 13.51
CA VAL A 214 1.05 9.23 13.94
C VAL A 214 1.83 8.89 15.20
N ASP A 215 3.13 9.22 15.25
CA ASP A 215 3.98 8.95 16.42
C ASP A 215 3.49 9.70 17.66
N ASN A 216 3.12 10.96 17.55
CA ASN A 216 2.55 11.74 18.67
C ASN A 216 1.22 11.15 19.15
N LEU A 217 0.31 10.81 18.24
CA LEU A 217 -0.96 10.16 18.59
C LEU A 217 -0.73 8.82 19.32
N TYR A 218 0.23 8.03 18.88
CA TYR A 218 0.58 6.77 19.53
C TYR A 218 1.10 7.01 20.95
N LEU A 219 1.96 8.00 21.16
CA LEU A 219 2.47 8.37 22.49
C LEU A 219 1.36 8.82 23.42
N ASP A 220 0.46 9.69 22.96
CA ASP A 220 -0.67 10.20 23.74
C ASP A 220 -1.64 9.08 24.16
N ILE A 221 -1.93 8.11 23.26
CA ILE A 221 -2.79 6.96 23.56
C ILE A 221 -2.15 6.04 24.61
N ASN A 222 -0.82 5.88 24.59
CA ASN A 222 -0.13 4.99 25.54
C ASN A 222 0.23 5.66 26.88
N ALA A 223 0.12 7.00 26.98
CA ALA A 223 0.38 7.72 28.21
C ALA A 223 -0.83 7.72 29.18
N ASN A 224 -2.02 7.39 28.69
CA ASN A 224 -3.28 7.28 29.42
C ASN A 224 -3.68 5.83 29.67
#